data_6a870a69cf1783ef096ea4c7cf218a80
#
_entry.id   6a870a69cf1783ef096ea4c7cf218a80
#
_cell.length_a   1.000
_cell.length_b   1.000
_cell.length_c   1.000
_cell.angle_alpha   90.00
_cell.angle_beta   90.00
_cell.angle_gamma   90.00
#
_symmetry.space_group_name_H-M   'P 1'
#
loop_
_entity.id
_entity.type
_entity.pdbx_description
1 polymer ?
#
loop_
_entity_poly.entity_id
_entity_poly.type
_entity_poly.pdbx_seq_one_letter_code
_entity_poly.pdbx_strand_id
1 'polypeptide(L)'
;MAMLADPETDTDMAASRNSLGFAKPPAETRVVVAMSGGVDSSVTAALLHEQGYDVIGITLQLYDHGVAVQAKGACCAGADIHDARSVAARLSIPHYVLDYEGRFHDQVIQDFADSYLRGETPIPCVRCNQTVKFTDLLATARHLKADCLATGHYVQRVDGDDGPELHRGADPGKDQSYFLFATTPEQLDYLRFPLGGMTKEDTRVLAHKYGLSVAEKPDSQDICFVPNGRYGDVVRRLRPGAVEPGEIVHLDGTVLGTHNGVIDYTIGQRRGLGIGGRKDADESDGPLYVVAIDAGKHRVVVGPQSALACHEVTLFEASWVAGRGAPAPGAKVLARLRNTAPALPATLVSVTDDAATLHLDEPQFGIATGQAAVLYDVTDSDVVLGGGWINAAPTIGIK
;
A
#
# COMPACT_ATOMS: atom_id res chain seq x y z
N MET A 1 54.34 -52.48 1.75
CA MET A 1 53.08 -52.43 2.50
C MET A 1 52.73 -50.95 2.67
N ALA A 2 52.01 -50.38 1.68
CA ALA A 2 51.67 -48.98 1.65
C ALA A 2 50.21 -48.86 2.14
N MET A 3 50.07 -48.16 3.25
CA MET A 3 48.71 -47.80 3.77
C MET A 3 48.09 -46.75 2.83
N LEU A 4 46.95 -47.09 2.27
CA LEU A 4 46.07 -46.20 1.59
C LEU A 4 45.36 -45.36 2.68
N ALA A 5 45.53 -44.02 2.61
CA ALA A 5 44.73 -43.09 3.35
C ALA A 5 43.37 -43.00 2.69
N ASP A 6 42.30 -43.21 3.47
CA ASP A 6 40.92 -42.92 3.08
C ASP A 6 40.74 -41.42 2.82
N PRO A 7 40.09 -40.99 1.74
CA PRO A 7 39.69 -39.62 1.59
C PRO A 7 38.52 -39.32 2.55
N GLU A 8 38.77 -38.48 3.55
CA GLU A 8 37.73 -37.84 4.32
C GLU A 8 36.75 -37.17 3.36
N THR A 9 35.54 -37.70 3.30
CA THR A 9 34.41 -37.06 2.66
C THR A 9 34.07 -35.83 3.48
N ASP A 10 34.58 -34.69 3.04
CA ASP A 10 34.13 -33.37 3.47
C ASP A 10 32.70 -33.18 2.92
N THR A 11 31.71 -33.71 3.62
CA THR A 11 30.31 -33.43 3.41
C THR A 11 30.06 -32.05 4.00
N ASP A 12 30.25 -31.05 3.15
CA ASP A 12 29.77 -29.66 3.35
C ASP A 12 28.27 -29.74 3.65
N MET A 13 27.91 -29.83 4.92
CA MET A 13 26.55 -29.65 5.40
C MET A 13 26.20 -28.17 5.24
N ALA A 14 25.81 -27.77 4.03
CA ALA A 14 25.08 -26.53 3.82
C ALA A 14 23.90 -26.57 4.81
N ALA A 15 24.02 -25.83 5.91
CA ALA A 15 23.00 -25.78 6.96
C ALA A 15 21.66 -25.43 6.30
N SER A 16 20.73 -26.38 6.31
CA SER A 16 19.43 -26.21 5.67
C SER A 16 18.74 -25.00 6.30
N ARG A 17 18.42 -23.98 5.48
CA ARG A 17 17.70 -22.79 5.92
C ARG A 17 16.30 -23.18 6.37
N ASN A 18 15.81 -22.56 7.44
CA ASN A 18 14.42 -22.70 7.85
C ASN A 18 13.46 -22.01 6.84
N SER A 19 12.14 -22.14 7.01
CA SER A 19 11.13 -21.62 6.10
C SER A 19 11.16 -20.08 5.95
N LEU A 20 11.84 -19.37 6.85
CA LEU A 20 12.05 -17.91 6.78
C LEU A 20 13.41 -17.52 6.22
N GLY A 21 14.22 -18.50 5.79
CA GLY A 21 15.53 -18.29 5.16
C GLY A 21 16.72 -18.19 6.11
N PHE A 22 16.56 -18.43 7.41
CA PHE A 22 17.65 -18.36 8.39
C PHE A 22 18.37 -19.71 8.53
N ALA A 23 19.71 -19.66 8.61
CA ALA A 23 20.57 -20.83 8.82
C ALA A 23 20.61 -21.25 10.30
N LYS A 24 19.44 -21.36 10.95
CA LYS A 24 19.24 -21.80 12.34
C LYS A 24 17.88 -22.45 12.52
N PRO A 25 17.71 -23.28 13.58
CA PRO A 25 16.41 -23.93 13.84
C PRO A 25 15.29 -22.92 14.08
N PRO A 26 14.03 -23.24 13.74
CA PRO A 26 12.88 -22.39 14.06
C PRO A 26 12.83 -21.99 15.54
N ALA A 27 13.07 -22.90 16.48
CA ALA A 27 13.03 -22.63 17.91
C ALA A 27 14.05 -21.60 18.41
N GLU A 28 15.13 -21.37 17.64
CA GLU A 28 16.14 -20.34 17.90
C GLU A 28 15.92 -19.07 17.09
N THR A 29 14.91 -19.08 16.21
CA THR A 29 14.55 -17.94 15.37
C THR A 29 13.40 -17.19 16.00
N ARG A 30 13.68 -16.00 16.53
CA ARG A 30 12.65 -15.13 17.11
C ARG A 30 11.99 -14.28 16.04
N VAL A 31 10.65 -14.32 15.99
CA VAL A 31 9.86 -13.60 15.00
C VAL A 31 8.85 -12.69 15.71
N VAL A 32 8.92 -11.39 15.41
CA VAL A 32 7.83 -10.49 15.75
C VAL A 32 6.78 -10.56 14.64
N VAL A 33 5.52 -10.77 15.00
CA VAL A 33 4.39 -10.77 14.07
C VAL A 33 3.54 -9.52 14.30
N ALA A 34 3.34 -8.73 13.24
CA ALA A 34 2.41 -7.59 13.25
C ALA A 34 0.97 -8.12 13.22
N MET A 35 0.27 -8.06 14.35
CA MET A 35 -1.09 -8.59 14.54
C MET A 35 -2.11 -7.45 14.49
N SER A 36 -2.91 -7.37 13.45
CA SER A 36 -3.98 -6.36 13.29
C SER A 36 -5.34 -6.81 13.84
N GLY A 37 -5.47 -8.05 14.33
CA GLY A 37 -6.76 -8.62 14.70
C GLY A 37 -7.60 -9.13 13.51
N GLY A 38 -7.06 -9.09 12.30
CA GLY A 38 -7.63 -9.69 11.10
C GLY A 38 -7.20 -11.14 10.92
N VAL A 39 -7.87 -11.86 9.99
CA VAL A 39 -7.59 -13.27 9.69
C VAL A 39 -6.14 -13.50 9.24
N ASP A 40 -5.61 -12.64 8.36
CA ASP A 40 -4.31 -12.83 7.74
C ASP A 40 -3.16 -12.76 8.76
N SER A 41 -3.14 -11.73 9.59
CA SER A 41 -2.13 -11.58 10.64
C SER A 41 -2.22 -12.67 11.71
N SER A 42 -3.44 -13.15 11.99
CA SER A 42 -3.68 -14.23 12.94
C SER A 42 -3.19 -15.59 12.40
N VAL A 43 -3.43 -15.84 11.11
CA VAL A 43 -2.90 -17.05 10.44
C VAL A 43 -1.37 -17.01 10.36
N THR A 44 -0.79 -15.83 10.07
CA THR A 44 0.66 -15.64 10.09
C THR A 44 1.26 -16.06 11.43
N ALA A 45 0.69 -15.59 12.54
CA ALA A 45 1.16 -15.95 13.88
C ALA A 45 0.99 -17.43 14.17
N ALA A 46 -0.16 -18.02 13.82
CA ALA A 46 -0.44 -19.43 14.07
C ALA A 46 0.45 -20.35 13.23
N LEU A 47 0.67 -20.03 11.96
CA LEU A 47 1.53 -20.77 11.05
C LEU A 47 2.97 -20.84 11.55
N LEU A 48 3.52 -19.69 11.94
CA LEU A 48 4.89 -19.61 12.45
C LEU A 48 5.01 -20.32 13.81
N HIS A 49 4.02 -20.20 14.67
CA HIS A 49 3.98 -20.93 15.93
C HIS A 49 3.91 -22.46 15.71
N GLU A 50 3.07 -22.95 14.77
CA GLU A 50 3.01 -24.38 14.40
C GLU A 50 4.35 -24.90 13.88
N GLN A 51 5.10 -24.05 13.14
CA GLN A 51 6.43 -24.38 12.64
C GLN A 51 7.53 -24.35 13.72
N GLY A 52 7.18 -23.96 14.95
CA GLY A 52 8.08 -24.00 16.12
C GLY A 52 8.96 -22.75 16.30
N TYR A 53 8.63 -21.63 15.66
CA TYR A 53 9.32 -20.35 15.87
C TYR A 53 9.05 -19.74 17.24
N ASP A 54 10.01 -18.95 17.78
CA ASP A 54 9.82 -18.09 18.96
C ASP A 54 9.02 -16.83 18.55
N VAL A 55 7.69 -16.94 18.60
CA VAL A 55 6.78 -15.90 18.09
C VAL A 55 6.38 -14.91 19.17
N ILE A 56 6.47 -13.62 18.88
CA ILE A 56 5.96 -12.51 19.69
C ILE A 56 4.96 -11.73 18.83
N GLY A 57 3.70 -11.59 19.30
CA GLY A 57 2.68 -10.77 18.66
C GLY A 57 2.78 -9.31 19.07
N ILE A 58 2.66 -8.38 18.12
CA ILE A 58 2.53 -6.94 18.41
C ILE A 58 1.35 -6.37 17.64
N THR A 59 0.48 -5.66 18.35
CA THR A 59 -0.60 -4.84 17.78
C THR A 59 -0.28 -3.37 17.98
N LEU A 60 -0.37 -2.59 16.91
CA LEU A 60 -0.31 -1.13 16.98
C LEU A 60 -1.72 -0.58 17.17
N GLN A 61 -1.95 0.17 18.24
CA GLN A 61 -3.14 0.97 18.43
C GLN A 61 -2.93 2.27 17.64
N LEU A 62 -3.54 2.36 16.46
CA LEU A 62 -3.29 3.44 15.49
C LEU A 62 -4.25 4.62 15.67
N TYR A 63 -5.44 4.40 16.23
CA TYR A 63 -6.45 5.44 16.44
C TYR A 63 -7.49 4.99 17.48
N ASP A 64 -8.03 5.98 18.21
CA ASP A 64 -9.18 5.78 19.08
C ASP A 64 -10.46 6.10 18.31
N HIS A 65 -11.33 5.11 18.14
CA HIS A 65 -12.64 5.30 17.51
C HIS A 65 -13.54 6.26 18.28
N GLY A 66 -13.32 6.47 19.58
CA GLY A 66 -14.10 7.41 20.39
C GLY A 66 -13.91 8.86 19.97
N VAL A 67 -12.72 9.21 19.46
CA VAL A 67 -12.37 10.59 19.06
C VAL A 67 -12.57 10.81 17.56
N ALA A 68 -12.23 9.83 16.73
CA ALA A 68 -12.30 9.96 15.27
C ALA A 68 -13.74 9.81 14.72
N VAL A 69 -14.61 9.03 15.39
CA VAL A 69 -15.97 8.75 14.93
C VAL A 69 -16.92 8.66 16.11
N GLN A 70 -17.62 9.76 16.44
CA GLN A 70 -18.80 9.72 17.31
C GLN A 70 -19.99 9.07 16.59
N ALA A 71 -19.84 7.85 16.12
CA ALA A 71 -20.93 7.03 15.61
C ALA A 71 -21.26 5.95 16.65
N LYS A 72 -22.51 5.94 17.13
CA LYS A 72 -23.03 4.86 17.98
C LYS A 72 -22.82 3.52 17.25
N GLY A 73 -21.91 2.68 17.75
CA GLY A 73 -21.61 1.35 17.21
C GLY A 73 -20.21 1.14 16.60
N ALA A 74 -19.32 2.12 16.58
CA ALA A 74 -17.96 1.98 16.07
C ALA A 74 -17.01 1.40 17.13
N CYS A 75 -17.04 0.08 17.31
CA CYS A 75 -16.23 -0.66 18.28
C CYS A 75 -15.02 -1.39 17.63
N CYS A 76 -14.58 -1.00 16.42
CA CYS A 76 -13.66 -1.85 15.64
C CYS A 76 -12.23 -1.88 16.19
N ALA A 77 -11.60 -0.76 16.61
CA ALA A 77 -10.23 -0.83 17.14
C ALA A 77 -10.13 -1.63 18.44
N GLY A 78 -11.07 -1.44 19.35
CA GLY A 78 -11.15 -2.25 20.57
C GLY A 78 -11.41 -3.73 20.28
N ALA A 79 -12.27 -4.02 19.29
CA ALA A 79 -12.57 -5.39 18.85
C ALA A 79 -11.34 -6.03 18.18
N ASP A 80 -10.63 -5.31 17.31
CA ASP A 80 -9.45 -5.81 16.61
C ASP A 80 -8.30 -6.14 17.60
N ILE A 81 -8.06 -5.26 18.58
CA ILE A 81 -7.10 -5.50 19.66
C ILE A 81 -7.52 -6.70 20.51
N HIS A 82 -8.82 -6.82 20.81
CA HIS A 82 -9.36 -7.96 21.55
C HIS A 82 -9.17 -9.28 20.79
N ASP A 83 -9.45 -9.27 19.50
CA ASP A 83 -9.28 -10.43 18.62
C ASP A 83 -7.80 -10.85 18.56
N ALA A 84 -6.87 -9.90 18.37
CA ALA A 84 -5.45 -10.18 18.38
C ALA A 84 -4.98 -10.79 19.72
N ARG A 85 -5.45 -10.24 20.85
CA ARG A 85 -5.17 -10.79 22.20
C ARG A 85 -5.73 -12.20 22.37
N SER A 86 -6.95 -12.44 21.90
CA SER A 86 -7.60 -13.75 21.99
C SER A 86 -6.85 -14.80 21.17
N VAL A 87 -6.40 -14.46 19.96
CA VAL A 87 -5.57 -15.33 19.13
C VAL A 87 -4.22 -15.60 19.81
N ALA A 88 -3.54 -14.59 20.31
CA ALA A 88 -2.26 -14.74 20.98
C ALA A 88 -2.38 -15.62 22.25
N ALA A 89 -3.43 -15.42 23.05
CA ALA A 89 -3.71 -16.25 24.23
C ALA A 89 -3.96 -17.70 23.85
N ARG A 90 -4.72 -17.96 22.77
CA ARG A 90 -4.97 -19.31 22.25
C ARG A 90 -3.67 -20.01 21.81
N LEU A 91 -2.77 -19.26 21.17
CA LEU A 91 -1.45 -19.76 20.73
C LEU A 91 -0.43 -19.83 21.87
N SER A 92 -0.76 -19.28 23.05
CA SER A 92 0.16 -19.17 24.20
C SER A 92 1.44 -18.40 23.86
N ILE A 93 1.36 -17.39 22.95
CA ILE A 93 2.47 -16.52 22.59
C ILE A 93 2.40 -15.17 23.34
N PRO A 94 3.55 -14.54 23.68
CA PRO A 94 3.58 -13.18 24.20
C PRO A 94 2.92 -12.21 23.23
N HIS A 95 2.14 -11.22 23.75
CA HIS A 95 1.48 -10.23 22.92
C HIS A 95 1.52 -8.85 23.59
N TYR A 96 1.92 -7.86 22.81
CA TYR A 96 2.02 -6.47 23.25
C TYR A 96 1.13 -5.57 22.40
N VAL A 97 0.49 -4.60 23.03
CA VAL A 97 -0.24 -3.52 22.35
C VAL A 97 0.53 -2.24 22.57
N LEU A 98 0.93 -1.61 21.49
CA LEU A 98 1.71 -0.38 21.53
C LEU A 98 0.84 0.79 21.09
N ASP A 99 0.88 1.89 21.85
CA ASP A 99 0.18 3.12 21.51
C ASP A 99 0.96 3.88 20.44
N TYR A 100 0.36 3.99 19.25
CA TYR A 100 0.87 4.72 18.09
C TYR A 100 -0.13 5.75 17.58
N GLU A 101 -1.16 6.09 18.35
CA GLU A 101 -2.23 7.00 17.95
C GLU A 101 -1.69 8.37 17.50
N GLY A 102 -0.83 8.98 18.32
CA GLY A 102 -0.23 10.27 17.99
C GLY A 102 0.59 10.24 16.70
N ARG A 103 1.45 9.24 16.57
CA ARG A 103 2.29 9.11 15.37
C ARG A 103 1.49 8.84 14.11
N PHE A 104 0.52 7.95 14.18
CA PHE A 104 -0.36 7.65 13.07
C PHE A 104 -1.19 8.86 12.66
N HIS A 105 -1.70 9.61 13.64
CA HIS A 105 -2.40 10.87 13.40
C HIS A 105 -1.51 11.84 12.63
N ASP A 106 -0.29 12.10 13.11
CA ASP A 106 0.59 13.13 12.55
C ASP A 106 1.16 12.75 11.19
N GLN A 107 1.50 11.47 10.97
CA GLN A 107 2.19 11.03 9.76
C GLN A 107 1.24 10.50 8.67
N VAL A 108 0.05 10.05 9.02
CA VAL A 108 -0.87 9.41 8.07
C VAL A 108 -2.17 10.19 7.93
N ILE A 109 -2.84 10.50 9.06
CA ILE A 109 -4.16 11.14 9.02
C ILE A 109 -4.04 12.60 8.59
N GLN A 110 -3.03 13.33 9.08
CA GLN A 110 -2.80 14.72 8.70
C GLN A 110 -2.43 14.82 7.21
N ASP A 111 -1.48 14.00 6.73
CA ASP A 111 -1.09 13.94 5.32
C ASP A 111 -2.28 13.63 4.40
N PHE A 112 -3.13 12.69 4.81
CA PHE A 112 -4.37 12.36 4.11
C PHE A 112 -5.29 13.58 3.97
N ALA A 113 -5.52 14.32 5.04
CA ALA A 113 -6.41 15.48 5.01
C ALA A 113 -5.82 16.61 4.15
N ASP A 114 -4.53 16.88 4.30
CA ASP A 114 -3.83 17.94 3.57
C ASP A 114 -3.73 17.63 2.06
N SER A 115 -3.52 16.36 1.68
CA SER A 115 -3.56 15.94 0.29
C SER A 115 -4.92 16.19 -0.37
N TYR A 116 -6.03 15.86 0.30
CA TYR A 116 -7.36 16.17 -0.24
C TYR A 116 -7.59 17.67 -0.38
N LEU A 117 -7.11 18.49 0.55
CA LEU A 117 -7.21 19.96 0.45
C LEU A 117 -6.40 20.52 -0.72
N ARG A 118 -5.31 19.83 -1.13
CA ARG A 118 -4.55 20.16 -2.34
C ARG A 118 -5.20 19.64 -3.63
N GLY A 119 -6.33 18.91 -3.55
CA GLY A 119 -7.01 18.28 -4.70
C GLY A 119 -6.36 16.98 -5.16
N GLU A 120 -5.53 16.37 -4.33
CA GLU A 120 -4.88 15.09 -4.58
C GLU A 120 -5.76 13.90 -4.11
N THR A 121 -5.40 12.71 -4.54
CA THR A 121 -6.07 11.45 -4.13
C THR A 121 -5.07 10.55 -3.39
N PRO A 122 -4.90 10.70 -2.07
CA PRO A 122 -3.86 10.03 -1.30
C PRO A 122 -4.13 8.53 -1.10
N ILE A 123 -3.05 7.78 -0.82
CA ILE A 123 -3.07 6.35 -0.45
C ILE A 123 -2.46 6.19 0.95
N PRO A 124 -3.21 6.44 2.03
CA PRO A 124 -2.67 6.43 3.38
C PRO A 124 -2.11 5.08 3.82
N CYS A 125 -2.54 3.97 3.20
CA CYS A 125 -2.01 2.63 3.50
C CYS A 125 -0.52 2.51 3.14
N VAL A 126 -0.06 3.14 2.06
CA VAL A 126 1.36 3.19 1.70
C VAL A 126 2.14 4.00 2.74
N ARG A 127 1.66 5.19 3.10
CA ARG A 127 2.28 6.02 4.16
C ARG A 127 2.37 5.26 5.49
N CYS A 128 1.30 4.57 5.88
CA CYS A 128 1.29 3.76 7.10
C CYS A 128 2.34 2.64 7.06
N ASN A 129 2.47 1.93 5.95
CA ASN A 129 3.51 0.91 5.80
C ASN A 129 4.91 1.54 5.84
N GLN A 130 5.13 2.63 5.11
CA GLN A 130 6.41 3.33 4.99
C GLN A 130 6.89 3.90 6.33
N THR A 131 6.02 4.56 7.09
CA THR A 131 6.41 5.33 8.29
C THR A 131 6.18 4.54 9.58
N VAL A 132 4.97 4.10 9.86
CA VAL A 132 4.60 3.52 11.15
C VAL A 132 4.98 2.04 11.24
N LYS A 133 4.59 1.22 10.24
CA LYS A 133 4.82 -0.23 10.34
C LYS A 133 6.28 -0.61 10.09
N PHE A 134 6.87 -0.15 8.98
CA PHE A 134 8.21 -0.64 8.59
C PHE A 134 9.35 0.25 9.09
N THR A 135 9.07 1.35 9.74
CA THR A 135 10.08 2.12 10.46
C THR A 135 10.01 1.84 11.95
N ASP A 136 8.90 2.10 12.58
CA ASP A 136 8.79 2.07 14.04
C ASP A 136 8.63 0.65 14.61
N LEU A 137 7.74 -0.17 13.99
CA LEU A 137 7.55 -1.54 14.46
C LEU A 137 8.79 -2.40 14.19
N LEU A 138 9.49 -2.14 13.08
CA LEU A 138 10.76 -2.81 12.79
C LEU A 138 11.83 -2.46 13.83
N ALA A 139 11.92 -1.17 14.24
CA ALA A 139 12.82 -0.77 15.33
C ALA A 139 12.47 -1.47 16.65
N THR A 140 11.17 -1.59 16.95
CA THR A 140 10.70 -2.33 18.13
C THR A 140 11.07 -3.81 18.06
N ALA A 141 10.89 -4.46 16.90
CA ALA A 141 11.28 -5.85 16.70
C ALA A 141 12.78 -6.08 16.95
N ARG A 142 13.64 -5.17 16.46
CA ARG A 142 15.08 -5.19 16.72
C ARG A 142 15.41 -5.05 18.22
N HIS A 143 14.71 -4.17 18.95
CA HIS A 143 14.88 -4.03 20.42
C HIS A 143 14.48 -5.31 21.18
N LEU A 144 13.49 -6.06 20.67
CA LEU A 144 13.12 -7.37 21.20
C LEU A 144 14.08 -8.49 20.77
N LYS A 145 15.16 -8.15 20.06
CA LYS A 145 16.15 -9.08 19.52
C LYS A 145 15.52 -10.14 18.61
N ALA A 146 14.48 -9.75 17.86
CA ALA A 146 13.91 -10.61 16.85
C ALA A 146 14.80 -10.66 15.62
N ASP A 147 14.78 -11.80 14.94
CA ASP A 147 15.52 -12.02 13.70
C ASP A 147 14.81 -11.39 12.50
N CYS A 148 13.49 -11.29 12.58
CA CYS A 148 12.68 -10.66 11.54
C CYS A 148 11.35 -10.14 12.09
N LEU A 149 10.71 -9.31 11.26
CA LEU A 149 9.32 -8.86 11.41
C LEU A 149 8.47 -9.55 10.34
N ALA A 150 7.49 -10.35 10.74
CA ALA A 150 6.55 -11.00 9.85
C ALA A 150 5.21 -10.24 9.80
N THR A 151 4.61 -10.18 8.62
CA THR A 151 3.30 -9.57 8.41
C THR A 151 2.42 -10.43 7.53
N GLY A 152 1.10 -10.25 7.64
CA GLY A 152 0.11 -10.95 6.82
C GLY A 152 -0.12 -10.34 5.44
N HIS A 153 0.85 -9.62 4.86
CA HIS A 153 0.71 -9.09 3.50
C HIS A 153 0.89 -10.20 2.45
N TYR A 154 0.08 -10.12 1.40
CA TYR A 154 0.17 -10.98 0.21
C TYR A 154 1.17 -10.41 -0.79
N VAL A 155 2.44 -10.57 -0.49
CA VAL A 155 3.60 -10.31 -1.34
C VAL A 155 4.67 -11.34 -1.01
N GLN A 156 5.65 -11.52 -1.88
CA GLN A 156 6.73 -12.45 -1.65
C GLN A 156 8.06 -11.70 -1.50
N ARG A 157 8.91 -12.16 -0.60
CA ARG A 157 10.30 -11.79 -0.51
C ARG A 157 11.12 -12.96 -1.05
N VAL A 158 11.88 -12.70 -2.07
CA VAL A 158 12.74 -13.68 -2.76
C VAL A 158 14.20 -13.24 -2.60
N ASP A 159 15.11 -14.19 -2.36
CA ASP A 159 16.53 -13.89 -2.38
C ASP A 159 16.99 -13.87 -3.83
N GLY A 160 17.32 -12.69 -4.35
CA GLY A 160 17.93 -12.48 -5.67
C GLY A 160 19.45 -12.38 -5.60
N ASP A 161 20.10 -12.30 -6.75
CA ASP A 161 21.57 -12.24 -6.86
C ASP A 161 22.15 -10.96 -6.21
N ASP A 162 21.44 -9.85 -6.27
CA ASP A 162 21.86 -8.54 -5.76
C ASP A 162 21.23 -8.19 -4.39
N GLY A 163 20.57 -9.16 -3.75
CA GLY A 163 19.90 -8.97 -2.46
C GLY A 163 18.41 -9.34 -2.51
N PRO A 164 17.65 -9.03 -1.44
CA PRO A 164 16.24 -9.38 -1.37
C PRO A 164 15.42 -8.60 -2.40
N GLU A 165 14.52 -9.30 -3.07
CA GLU A 165 13.57 -8.75 -4.04
C GLU A 165 12.15 -8.84 -3.48
N LEU A 166 11.32 -7.83 -3.79
CA LEU A 166 9.90 -7.85 -3.52
C LEU A 166 9.17 -8.33 -4.77
N HIS A 167 8.38 -9.37 -4.63
CA HIS A 167 7.56 -9.92 -5.69
C HIS A 167 6.08 -9.81 -5.37
N ARG A 168 5.23 -9.84 -6.41
CA ARG A 168 3.77 -9.92 -6.25
C ARG A 168 3.38 -11.13 -5.42
N GLY A 169 2.23 -11.04 -4.77
CA GLY A 169 1.60 -12.18 -4.12
C GLY A 169 1.13 -13.21 -5.15
N ALA A 170 1.17 -14.49 -4.75
CA ALA A 170 0.72 -15.60 -5.61
C ALA A 170 -0.77 -15.54 -5.95
N ASP A 171 -1.59 -14.90 -5.10
CA ASP A 171 -3.00 -14.60 -5.38
C ASP A 171 -3.14 -13.23 -6.05
N PRO A 172 -3.42 -13.17 -7.37
CA PRO A 172 -3.55 -11.90 -8.09
C PRO A 172 -4.70 -11.02 -7.56
N GLY A 173 -5.74 -11.64 -6.97
CA GLY A 173 -6.88 -10.93 -6.38
C GLY A 173 -6.57 -10.30 -5.01
N LYS A 174 -5.43 -10.69 -4.41
CA LYS A 174 -4.98 -10.21 -3.09
C LYS A 174 -3.59 -9.59 -3.12
N ASP A 175 -2.93 -9.54 -4.27
CA ASP A 175 -1.62 -8.91 -4.42
C ASP A 175 -1.58 -7.50 -3.83
N GLN A 176 -0.68 -7.31 -2.85
CA GLN A 176 -0.50 -6.05 -2.12
C GLN A 176 0.82 -5.36 -2.46
N SER A 177 1.51 -5.78 -3.51
CA SER A 177 2.77 -5.18 -3.95
C SER A 177 2.66 -3.68 -4.21
N TYR A 178 1.49 -3.22 -4.69
CA TYR A 178 1.19 -1.80 -4.88
C TYR A 178 1.30 -0.96 -3.60
N PHE A 179 1.00 -1.54 -2.44
CA PHE A 179 1.06 -0.83 -1.15
C PHE A 179 2.43 -0.91 -0.46
N LEU A 180 3.37 -1.65 -1.05
CA LEU A 180 4.68 -1.95 -0.47
C LEU A 180 5.86 -1.45 -1.32
N PHE A 181 5.58 -0.74 -2.42
CA PHE A 181 6.62 -0.25 -3.34
C PHE A 181 7.66 0.65 -2.67
N ALA A 182 7.29 1.32 -1.56
CA ALA A 182 8.16 2.23 -0.83
C ALA A 182 8.96 1.54 0.29
N THR A 183 8.98 0.21 0.32
CA THR A 183 9.83 -0.56 1.23
C THR A 183 11.28 -0.43 0.81
N THR A 184 12.18 -0.06 1.73
CA THR A 184 13.62 0.03 1.41
C THR A 184 14.27 -1.37 1.39
N PRO A 185 15.43 -1.55 0.72
CA PRO A 185 16.17 -2.82 0.74
C PRO A 185 16.48 -3.31 2.16
N GLU A 186 16.86 -2.42 3.07
CA GLU A 186 17.17 -2.75 4.47
C GLU A 186 15.91 -3.18 5.24
N GLN A 187 14.77 -2.60 4.93
CA GLN A 187 13.48 -3.03 5.50
C GLN A 187 13.09 -4.40 4.94
N LEU A 188 13.21 -4.59 3.63
CA LEU A 188 12.85 -5.84 2.96
C LEU A 188 13.71 -7.01 3.44
N ASP A 189 14.99 -6.77 3.73
CA ASP A 189 15.87 -7.80 4.29
C ASP A 189 15.37 -8.32 5.65
N TYR A 190 14.78 -7.45 6.46
CA TYR A 190 14.24 -7.80 7.79
C TYR A 190 12.79 -8.29 7.77
N LEU A 191 12.03 -8.01 6.70
CA LEU A 191 10.63 -8.39 6.57
C LEU A 191 10.44 -9.84 6.09
N ARG A 192 9.35 -10.47 6.56
CA ARG A 192 8.91 -11.79 6.09
C ARG A 192 7.40 -11.77 5.84
N PHE A 193 6.98 -12.46 4.78
CA PHE A 193 5.61 -12.50 4.31
C PHE A 193 5.12 -13.94 4.14
N PRO A 194 4.81 -14.66 5.25
CA PRO A 194 4.51 -16.08 5.20
C PRO A 194 3.29 -16.46 4.34
N LEU A 195 2.40 -15.49 4.06
CA LEU A 195 1.20 -15.70 3.24
C LEU A 195 1.43 -15.38 1.75
N GLY A 196 2.58 -14.86 1.37
CA GLY A 196 2.83 -14.38 0.01
C GLY A 196 2.69 -15.43 -1.08
N GLY A 197 3.01 -16.68 -0.78
CA GLY A 197 2.88 -17.82 -1.69
C GLY A 197 1.52 -18.54 -1.62
N MET A 198 0.54 -18.01 -0.88
CA MET A 198 -0.77 -18.63 -0.63
C MET A 198 -1.91 -17.84 -1.26
N THR A 199 -2.99 -18.55 -1.57
CA THR A 199 -4.26 -17.90 -1.91
C THR A 199 -5.00 -17.47 -0.64
N LYS A 200 -5.95 -16.56 -0.79
CA LYS A 200 -6.83 -16.17 0.32
C LYS A 200 -7.66 -17.36 0.83
N GLU A 201 -8.03 -18.25 -0.06
CA GLU A 201 -8.76 -19.47 0.30
C GLU A 201 -7.91 -20.37 1.17
N ASP A 202 -6.64 -20.63 0.81
CA ASP A 202 -5.71 -21.40 1.64
C ASP A 202 -5.54 -20.77 3.03
N THR A 203 -5.43 -19.44 3.09
CA THR A 203 -5.34 -18.73 4.38
C THR A 203 -6.58 -18.96 5.24
N ARG A 204 -7.79 -18.96 4.67
CA ARG A 204 -9.02 -19.25 5.42
C ARG A 204 -9.09 -20.71 5.88
N VAL A 205 -8.66 -21.65 5.03
CA VAL A 205 -8.55 -23.06 5.42
C VAL A 205 -7.61 -23.22 6.63
N LEU A 206 -6.47 -22.55 6.64
CA LEU A 206 -5.56 -22.52 7.78
C LEU A 206 -6.19 -21.89 9.02
N ALA A 207 -6.94 -20.79 8.87
CA ALA A 207 -7.63 -20.16 9.98
C ALA A 207 -8.61 -21.12 10.67
N HIS A 208 -9.36 -21.91 9.89
CA HIS A 208 -10.23 -22.96 10.41
C HIS A 208 -9.45 -24.11 11.04
N LYS A 209 -8.39 -24.60 10.38
CA LYS A 209 -7.50 -25.63 10.91
C LYS A 209 -6.97 -25.27 12.30
N TYR A 210 -6.55 -24.01 12.48
CA TYR A 210 -6.05 -23.51 13.78
C TYR A 210 -7.19 -23.16 14.75
N GLY A 211 -8.45 -23.22 14.33
CA GLY A 211 -9.61 -22.87 15.13
C GLY A 211 -9.61 -21.42 15.59
N LEU A 212 -9.16 -20.50 14.74
CA LEU A 212 -9.09 -19.08 15.06
C LEU A 212 -10.49 -18.47 15.07
N SER A 213 -10.81 -17.69 16.11
CA SER A 213 -12.11 -17.02 16.25
C SER A 213 -12.40 -16.01 15.12
N VAL A 214 -11.35 -15.55 14.44
CA VAL A 214 -11.42 -14.58 13.34
C VAL A 214 -11.54 -15.21 11.95
N ALA A 215 -11.68 -16.53 11.82
CA ALA A 215 -11.70 -17.25 10.54
C ALA A 215 -12.77 -16.71 9.58
N GLU A 216 -13.96 -16.35 10.10
CA GLU A 216 -15.09 -15.81 9.31
C GLU A 216 -15.09 -14.28 9.24
N LYS A 217 -14.08 -13.60 9.83
CA LYS A 217 -14.03 -12.15 9.81
C LYS A 217 -13.86 -11.64 8.38
N PRO A 218 -14.68 -10.66 7.95
CA PRO A 218 -14.53 -10.08 6.62
C PRO A 218 -13.20 -9.34 6.50
N ASP A 219 -12.65 -9.30 5.28
CA ASP A 219 -11.47 -8.50 4.99
C ASP A 219 -11.77 -7.01 5.13
N SER A 220 -10.78 -6.23 5.55
CA SER A 220 -10.86 -4.77 5.49
C SER A 220 -11.02 -4.33 4.04
N GLN A 221 -12.13 -3.64 3.72
CA GLN A 221 -12.46 -3.24 2.35
C GLN A 221 -12.03 -1.81 2.03
N ASP A 222 -11.69 -1.01 3.06
CA ASP A 222 -11.45 0.42 2.92
C ASP A 222 -10.33 0.89 3.87
N ILE A 223 -10.00 2.17 3.80
CA ILE A 223 -9.05 2.84 4.68
C ILE A 223 -9.52 2.69 6.14
N CYS A 224 -8.67 2.15 7.00
CA CYS A 224 -9.03 1.71 8.35
C CYS A 224 -9.66 2.80 9.23
N PHE A 225 -9.30 4.09 9.03
CA PHE A 225 -9.86 5.23 9.78
C PHE A 225 -11.00 5.96 9.06
N VAL A 226 -11.44 5.46 7.90
CA VAL A 226 -12.57 5.99 7.12
C VAL A 226 -13.71 4.97 7.08
N PRO A 227 -14.48 4.82 8.16
CA PRO A 227 -15.63 3.92 8.17
C PRO A 227 -16.69 4.46 7.19
N ASN A 228 -17.19 3.68 6.29
CA ASN A 228 -18.25 4.02 5.33
C ASN A 228 -17.79 4.75 4.05
N GLY A 229 -16.49 4.82 3.73
CA GLY A 229 -15.99 5.35 2.45
C GLY A 229 -16.26 6.84 2.20
N ARG A 230 -16.60 7.63 3.22
CA ARG A 230 -16.87 9.07 3.10
C ARG A 230 -15.64 9.89 3.45
N TYR A 231 -14.69 9.91 2.55
CA TYR A 231 -13.40 10.60 2.72
C TYR A 231 -13.57 12.10 3.04
N GLY A 232 -14.45 12.80 2.29
CA GLY A 232 -14.73 14.22 2.50
C GLY A 232 -15.25 14.55 3.91
N ASP A 233 -16.04 13.67 4.54
CA ASP A 233 -16.55 13.89 5.90
C ASP A 233 -15.42 13.80 6.93
N VAL A 234 -14.44 12.91 6.70
CA VAL A 234 -13.24 12.80 7.55
C VAL A 234 -12.39 14.07 7.41
N VAL A 235 -12.14 14.53 6.18
CA VAL A 235 -11.37 15.77 5.93
C VAL A 235 -12.03 16.97 6.57
N ARG A 236 -13.34 17.16 6.43
CA ARG A 236 -14.10 18.28 7.07
C ARG A 236 -13.95 18.27 8.59
N ARG A 237 -13.91 17.09 9.19
CA ARG A 237 -13.73 16.94 10.65
C ARG A 237 -12.31 17.25 11.08
N LEU A 238 -11.31 16.81 10.33
CA LEU A 238 -9.90 17.03 10.63
C LEU A 238 -9.44 18.47 10.37
N ARG A 239 -10.09 19.15 9.44
CA ARG A 239 -9.79 20.53 9.01
C ARG A 239 -11.06 21.39 9.00
N PRO A 240 -11.64 21.69 10.18
CA PRO A 240 -12.84 22.51 10.26
C PRO A 240 -12.60 23.88 9.63
N GLY A 241 -13.49 24.31 8.72
CA GLY A 241 -13.40 25.60 8.05
C GLY A 241 -12.38 25.70 6.90
N ALA A 242 -11.61 24.64 6.62
CA ALA A 242 -10.65 24.65 5.51
C ALA A 242 -11.27 24.29 4.16
N VAL A 243 -12.50 23.78 4.16
CA VAL A 243 -13.19 23.37 2.94
C VAL A 243 -14.10 24.50 2.48
N GLU A 244 -13.78 25.09 1.35
CA GLU A 244 -14.53 26.21 0.79
C GLU A 244 -15.33 25.80 -0.44
N PRO A 245 -16.55 26.36 -0.63
CA PRO A 245 -17.32 26.18 -1.86
C PRO A 245 -16.63 26.86 -3.04
N GLY A 246 -16.92 26.38 -4.23
CA GLY A 246 -16.33 26.94 -5.44
C GLY A 246 -17.12 26.61 -6.71
N GLU A 247 -16.49 26.87 -7.85
CA GLU A 247 -17.11 26.73 -9.16
C GLU A 247 -16.71 25.40 -9.84
N ILE A 248 -17.68 24.83 -10.56
CA ILE A 248 -17.40 23.79 -11.55
C ILE A 248 -17.37 24.48 -12.91
N VAL A 249 -16.21 24.46 -13.55
CA VAL A 249 -16.00 25.16 -14.82
C VAL A 249 -15.65 24.17 -15.93
N HIS A 250 -16.12 24.42 -17.13
CA HIS A 250 -15.70 23.67 -18.31
C HIS A 250 -14.31 24.17 -18.78
N LEU A 251 -13.59 23.37 -19.59
CA LEU A 251 -12.27 23.71 -20.13
C LEU A 251 -12.24 25.03 -20.89
N ASP A 252 -13.36 25.48 -21.49
CA ASP A 252 -13.49 26.75 -22.18
C ASP A 252 -13.71 27.94 -21.23
N GLY A 253 -13.73 27.69 -19.91
CA GLY A 253 -13.97 28.71 -18.89
C GLY A 253 -15.44 28.93 -18.52
N THR A 254 -16.37 28.26 -19.16
CA THR A 254 -17.82 28.40 -18.85
C THR A 254 -18.10 27.81 -17.47
N VAL A 255 -18.77 28.58 -16.59
CA VAL A 255 -19.23 28.09 -15.28
C VAL A 255 -20.50 27.22 -15.49
N LEU A 256 -20.41 25.96 -15.06
CA LEU A 256 -21.47 24.97 -15.19
C LEU A 256 -22.27 24.75 -13.90
N GLY A 257 -21.68 25.11 -12.76
CA GLY A 257 -22.31 24.91 -11.45
C GLY A 257 -21.37 25.30 -10.31
N THR A 258 -21.77 24.93 -9.11
CA THR A 258 -20.99 25.15 -7.88
C THR A 258 -20.85 23.85 -7.09
N HIS A 259 -19.86 23.78 -6.21
CA HIS A 259 -19.62 22.67 -5.31
C HIS A 259 -19.34 23.14 -3.88
N ASN A 260 -19.46 22.24 -2.90
CA ASN A 260 -19.25 22.53 -1.48
C ASN A 260 -17.81 22.24 -1.00
N GLY A 261 -16.92 21.90 -1.90
CA GLY A 261 -15.50 21.66 -1.62
C GLY A 261 -14.86 20.78 -2.68
N VAL A 262 -13.63 21.10 -3.07
CA VAL A 262 -12.83 20.32 -4.05
C VAL A 262 -12.55 18.90 -3.58
N ILE A 263 -12.57 18.67 -2.27
CA ILE A 263 -12.30 17.36 -1.62
C ILE A 263 -13.32 16.27 -1.99
N ASP A 264 -14.47 16.63 -2.56
CA ASP A 264 -15.51 15.70 -2.98
C ASP A 264 -15.29 15.21 -4.43
N TYR A 265 -14.20 15.64 -5.08
CA TYR A 265 -13.91 15.37 -6.48
C TYR A 265 -12.55 14.67 -6.64
N THR A 266 -12.46 13.85 -7.68
CA THR A 266 -11.23 13.14 -8.07
C THR A 266 -11.07 13.20 -9.58
N ILE A 267 -9.83 13.31 -10.07
CA ILE A 267 -9.52 13.29 -11.50
C ILE A 267 -10.09 12.02 -12.16
N GLY A 268 -10.78 12.20 -13.29
CA GLY A 268 -11.49 11.12 -14.00
C GLY A 268 -12.90 10.82 -13.49
N GLN A 269 -13.38 11.52 -12.44
CA GLN A 269 -14.73 11.34 -11.95
C GLN A 269 -15.75 11.82 -13.00
N ARG A 270 -16.76 10.96 -13.26
CA ARG A 270 -17.87 11.24 -14.20
C ARG A 270 -19.19 11.47 -13.51
N ARG A 271 -19.45 10.74 -12.40
CA ARG A 271 -20.75 10.77 -11.70
C ARG A 271 -20.70 11.70 -10.50
N GLY A 272 -21.89 12.23 -10.11
CA GLY A 272 -21.99 13.07 -8.92
C GLY A 272 -21.44 14.48 -9.08
N LEU A 273 -21.26 14.98 -10.30
CA LEU A 273 -20.76 16.33 -10.55
C LEU A 273 -21.77 17.41 -10.17
N GLY A 274 -23.07 17.10 -10.07
CA GLY A 274 -24.10 18.06 -9.70
C GLY A 274 -24.40 19.12 -10.77
N ILE A 275 -23.81 18.99 -11.95
CA ILE A 275 -24.05 19.87 -13.10
C ILE A 275 -25.22 19.34 -13.92
N GLY A 276 -26.22 20.18 -14.17
CA GLY A 276 -27.28 19.89 -15.13
C GLY A 276 -26.70 19.71 -16.53
N GLY A 277 -27.34 18.89 -17.37
CA GLY A 277 -26.93 18.77 -18.78
C GLY A 277 -26.90 20.16 -19.43
N ARG A 278 -25.81 20.42 -20.18
CA ARG A 278 -25.64 21.66 -20.94
C ARG A 278 -26.77 21.75 -21.98
N LYS A 279 -27.68 22.73 -21.86
CA LYS A 279 -28.80 22.89 -22.80
C LYS A 279 -28.36 23.23 -24.23
N ASP A 280 -27.09 23.74 -24.35
CA ASP A 280 -26.48 24.17 -25.60
C ASP A 280 -25.20 23.35 -25.91
N ALA A 281 -25.04 22.15 -25.30
CA ALA A 281 -23.92 21.27 -25.63
C ALA A 281 -24.16 20.74 -27.04
N ASP A 282 -23.18 20.91 -27.94
CA ASP A 282 -23.12 20.12 -29.17
C ASP A 282 -23.17 18.65 -28.77
N GLU A 283 -23.94 17.83 -29.46
CA GLU A 283 -24.01 16.36 -29.23
C GLU A 283 -22.61 15.70 -29.31
N SER A 284 -21.61 16.44 -29.82
CA SER A 284 -20.20 16.05 -29.90
C SER A 284 -19.44 16.05 -28.58
N ASP A 285 -19.88 16.78 -27.53
CA ASP A 285 -19.11 16.92 -26.27
C ASP A 285 -19.16 15.67 -25.38
N GLY A 286 -20.14 14.81 -25.56
CA GLY A 286 -20.26 13.57 -24.78
C GLY A 286 -20.32 13.78 -23.26
N PRO A 287 -20.03 12.75 -22.45
CA PRO A 287 -20.02 12.87 -20.99
C PRO A 287 -18.81 13.67 -20.50
N LEU A 288 -19.05 14.54 -19.51
CA LEU A 288 -18.01 15.33 -18.86
C LEU A 288 -17.34 14.56 -17.71
N TYR A 289 -16.05 14.81 -17.54
CA TYR A 289 -15.18 14.22 -16.51
C TYR A 289 -14.43 15.34 -15.77
N VAL A 290 -14.10 15.12 -14.51
CA VAL A 290 -13.15 16.01 -13.81
C VAL A 290 -11.78 15.84 -14.46
N VAL A 291 -11.26 16.90 -15.07
CA VAL A 291 -9.98 16.91 -15.79
C VAL A 291 -8.87 17.62 -15.02
N ALA A 292 -9.24 18.56 -14.14
CA ALA A 292 -8.31 19.21 -13.22
C ALA A 292 -9.04 19.67 -11.95
N ILE A 293 -8.27 19.81 -10.87
CA ILE A 293 -8.72 20.40 -9.60
C ILE A 293 -7.73 21.53 -9.27
N ASP A 294 -8.22 22.77 -9.28
CA ASP A 294 -7.44 23.96 -8.86
C ASP A 294 -7.87 24.31 -7.42
N ALA A 295 -7.20 23.68 -6.47
CA ALA A 295 -7.49 23.89 -5.05
C ALA A 295 -7.28 25.34 -4.60
N GLY A 296 -6.28 26.04 -5.18
CA GLY A 296 -5.97 27.43 -4.84
C GLY A 296 -7.05 28.43 -5.30
N LYS A 297 -7.82 28.08 -6.32
CA LYS A 297 -8.98 28.86 -6.80
C LYS A 297 -10.32 28.25 -6.43
N HIS A 298 -10.34 27.17 -5.67
CA HIS A 298 -11.53 26.40 -5.32
C HIS A 298 -12.36 26.00 -6.56
N ARG A 299 -11.66 25.51 -7.62
CA ARG A 299 -12.28 25.15 -8.89
C ARG A 299 -12.13 23.68 -9.24
N VAL A 300 -13.22 23.12 -9.74
CA VAL A 300 -13.24 21.79 -10.38
C VAL A 300 -13.41 22.03 -11.88
N VAL A 301 -12.40 21.66 -12.67
CA VAL A 301 -12.45 21.78 -14.12
C VAL A 301 -12.96 20.49 -14.72
N VAL A 302 -13.96 20.59 -15.59
CA VAL A 302 -14.53 19.45 -16.30
C VAL A 302 -14.37 19.56 -17.81
N GLY A 303 -14.28 18.42 -18.47
CA GLY A 303 -14.11 18.35 -19.92
C GLY A 303 -14.40 16.96 -20.48
N PRO A 304 -14.26 16.75 -21.81
CA PRO A 304 -14.43 15.47 -22.45
C PRO A 304 -13.35 14.47 -22.00
N GLN A 305 -13.60 13.18 -22.17
CA GLN A 305 -12.64 12.11 -21.81
C GLN A 305 -11.28 12.29 -22.47
N SER A 306 -11.23 12.77 -23.72
CA SER A 306 -10.00 13.05 -24.45
C SER A 306 -9.05 14.00 -23.72
N ALA A 307 -9.60 14.93 -22.93
CA ALA A 307 -8.81 15.87 -22.15
C ALA A 307 -8.09 15.22 -20.93
N LEU A 308 -8.41 13.97 -20.60
CA LEU A 308 -7.74 13.19 -19.57
C LEU A 308 -6.54 12.41 -20.09
N ALA A 309 -6.30 12.38 -21.41
CA ALA A 309 -5.22 11.61 -22.01
C ALA A 309 -3.86 12.13 -21.56
N CYS A 310 -3.01 11.25 -21.06
CA CYS A 310 -1.70 11.55 -20.55
C CYS A 310 -0.69 10.48 -20.99
N HIS A 311 0.47 10.91 -21.50
CA HIS A 311 1.59 10.05 -21.87
C HIS A 311 2.77 10.16 -20.91
N GLU A 312 2.82 11.21 -20.09
CA GLU A 312 3.95 11.46 -19.21
C GLU A 312 3.51 11.55 -17.75
N VAL A 313 4.22 10.87 -16.86
CA VAL A 313 3.95 10.86 -15.42
C VAL A 313 5.24 11.18 -14.69
N THR A 314 5.23 12.22 -13.87
CA THR A 314 6.34 12.55 -12.99
C THR A 314 6.09 12.05 -11.59
N LEU A 315 7.12 11.48 -10.98
CA LEU A 315 7.12 10.89 -9.65
C LEU A 315 8.03 11.65 -8.71
N PHE A 316 7.63 11.78 -7.47
CA PHE A 316 8.45 12.28 -6.37
C PHE A 316 8.52 11.24 -5.23
N GLU A 317 9.43 11.40 -4.30
CA GLU A 317 9.73 10.41 -3.27
C GLU A 317 9.84 9.00 -3.88
N ALA A 318 10.58 8.88 -4.97
CA ALA A 318 10.83 7.60 -5.60
C ALA A 318 11.62 6.69 -4.65
N SER A 319 11.25 5.41 -4.61
CA SER A 319 11.89 4.38 -3.80
C SER A 319 12.18 3.18 -4.66
N TRP A 320 13.38 2.62 -4.54
CA TRP A 320 13.85 1.49 -5.31
C TRP A 320 14.04 0.30 -4.37
N VAL A 321 13.16 -0.69 -4.51
CA VAL A 321 13.02 -1.82 -3.59
C VAL A 321 14.07 -2.90 -3.85
N ALA A 322 14.32 -3.17 -5.15
CA ALA A 322 15.28 -4.19 -5.53
C ALA A 322 16.70 -3.78 -5.18
N GLY A 323 17.51 -4.72 -4.69
CA GLY A 323 18.92 -4.47 -4.34
C GLY A 323 19.79 -3.93 -5.49
N ARG A 324 19.27 -3.95 -6.72
CA ARG A 324 19.91 -3.42 -7.94
C ARG A 324 19.91 -1.89 -8.03
N GLY A 325 19.20 -1.18 -7.11
CA GLY A 325 19.03 0.26 -7.16
C GLY A 325 18.09 0.76 -8.26
N ALA A 326 18.18 2.05 -8.57
CA ALA A 326 17.35 2.69 -9.60
C ALA A 326 17.68 2.15 -11.00
N PRO A 327 16.67 1.78 -11.82
CA PRO A 327 16.91 1.44 -13.22
C PRO A 327 17.44 2.66 -14.01
N ALA A 328 18.26 2.41 -15.03
CA ALA A 328 18.83 3.50 -15.84
C ALA A 328 17.76 4.22 -16.66
N PRO A 329 17.96 5.54 -16.99
CA PRO A 329 17.16 6.21 -17.99
C PRO A 329 17.13 5.43 -19.32
N GLY A 330 15.96 5.33 -19.95
CA GLY A 330 15.72 4.51 -21.15
C GLY A 330 15.27 3.09 -20.84
N ALA A 331 15.30 2.64 -19.59
CA ALA A 331 14.82 1.32 -19.21
C ALA A 331 13.32 1.17 -19.46
N LYS A 332 12.94 0.01 -20.03
CA LYS A 332 11.54 -0.38 -20.17
C LYS A 332 11.05 -0.99 -18.86
N VAL A 333 9.85 -0.60 -18.44
CA VAL A 333 9.21 -1.05 -17.20
C VAL A 333 7.72 -1.31 -17.45
N LEU A 334 7.07 -2.03 -16.53
CA LEU A 334 5.62 -2.08 -16.44
C LEU A 334 5.18 -1.16 -15.31
N ALA A 335 4.37 -0.14 -15.61
CA ALA A 335 3.90 0.85 -14.64
C ALA A 335 2.43 0.60 -14.23
N ARG A 336 2.17 0.40 -12.94
CA ARG A 336 0.81 0.30 -12.36
C ARG A 336 0.46 1.62 -11.69
N LEU A 337 -0.46 2.36 -12.27
CA LEU A 337 -0.81 3.73 -11.88
C LEU A 337 -1.99 3.81 -10.89
N ARG A 338 -2.63 2.70 -10.59
CA ARG A 338 -3.71 2.53 -9.61
C ARG A 338 -3.72 1.10 -9.11
N ASN A 339 -4.12 0.91 -7.87
CA ASN A 339 -4.19 -0.44 -7.28
C ASN A 339 -5.07 -1.42 -8.08
N THR A 340 -6.17 -0.95 -8.65
CA THR A 340 -7.14 -1.80 -9.39
C THR A 340 -6.88 -1.90 -10.89
N ALA A 341 -5.86 -1.18 -11.41
CA ALA A 341 -5.52 -1.20 -12.83
C ALA A 341 -4.42 -2.23 -13.13
N PRO A 342 -4.36 -2.77 -14.36
CA PRO A 342 -3.20 -3.55 -14.80
C PRO A 342 -1.95 -2.68 -14.88
N ALA A 343 -0.78 -3.30 -14.82
CA ALA A 343 0.47 -2.64 -15.14
C ALA A 343 0.61 -2.51 -16.67
N LEU A 344 1.15 -1.38 -17.12
CA LEU A 344 1.20 -0.97 -18.53
C LEU A 344 2.64 -0.72 -18.97
N PRO A 345 3.00 -1.00 -20.23
CA PRO A 345 4.33 -0.69 -20.75
C PRO A 345 4.64 0.80 -20.68
N ALA A 346 5.84 1.10 -20.15
CA ALA A 346 6.35 2.45 -20.03
C ALA A 346 7.87 2.48 -20.19
N THR A 347 8.41 3.67 -20.37
CA THR A 347 9.86 3.92 -20.43
C THR A 347 10.23 4.95 -19.38
N LEU A 348 11.25 4.68 -18.59
CA LEU A 348 11.87 5.64 -17.69
C LEU A 348 12.63 6.69 -18.51
N VAL A 349 12.16 7.94 -18.54
CA VAL A 349 12.79 9.05 -19.26
C VAL A 349 13.93 9.64 -18.45
N SER A 350 13.66 9.89 -17.18
CA SER A 350 14.66 10.36 -16.22
C SER A 350 14.49 9.66 -14.88
N VAL A 351 15.59 9.51 -14.16
CA VAL A 351 15.65 8.88 -12.85
C VAL A 351 16.67 9.58 -12.00
N THR A 352 16.30 9.89 -10.76
CA THR A 352 17.19 10.33 -9.69
C THR A 352 16.95 9.46 -8.46
N ASP A 353 17.63 9.72 -7.36
CA ASP A 353 17.45 8.96 -6.12
C ASP A 353 16.03 9.07 -5.55
N ASP A 354 15.34 10.19 -5.77
CA ASP A 354 14.04 10.52 -5.17
C ASP A 354 12.96 10.92 -6.20
N ALA A 355 13.27 10.91 -7.50
CA ALA A 355 12.31 11.30 -8.54
C ALA A 355 12.48 10.47 -9.81
N ALA A 356 11.40 10.34 -10.59
CA ALA A 356 11.44 9.72 -11.90
C ALA A 356 10.41 10.34 -12.85
N THR A 357 10.65 10.23 -14.15
CA THR A 357 9.68 10.56 -15.19
C THR A 357 9.46 9.32 -16.06
N LEU A 358 8.18 8.99 -16.23
CA LEU A 358 7.72 7.89 -17.08
C LEU A 358 7.11 8.43 -18.36
N HIS A 359 7.43 7.81 -19.49
CA HIS A 359 6.66 7.92 -20.72
C HIS A 359 5.87 6.62 -20.94
N LEU A 360 4.55 6.74 -21.01
CA LEU A 360 3.63 5.61 -21.23
C LEU A 360 3.55 5.32 -22.72
N ASP A 361 3.71 4.07 -23.13
CA ASP A 361 3.67 3.68 -24.55
C ASP A 361 2.30 3.99 -25.18
N GLU A 362 1.22 3.91 -24.38
CA GLU A 362 -0.14 4.32 -24.78
C GLU A 362 -0.71 5.35 -23.77
N PRO A 363 -1.52 6.32 -24.25
CA PRO A 363 -2.11 7.33 -23.36
C PRO A 363 -3.02 6.71 -22.31
N GLN A 364 -2.89 7.15 -21.09
CA GLN A 364 -3.76 6.75 -19.98
C GLN A 364 -4.66 7.88 -19.57
N PHE A 365 -5.84 7.54 -19.03
CA PHE A 365 -6.90 8.50 -18.73
C PHE A 365 -7.14 8.61 -17.23
N GLY A 366 -7.24 9.86 -16.74
CA GLY A 366 -7.63 10.13 -15.37
C GLY A 366 -6.59 9.67 -14.34
N ILE A 367 -5.32 9.88 -14.61
CA ILE A 367 -4.24 9.68 -13.64
C ILE A 367 -4.35 10.80 -12.60
N ALA A 368 -4.46 10.42 -11.31
CA ALA A 368 -4.63 11.37 -10.23
C ALA A 368 -3.30 11.58 -9.49
N THR A 369 -2.98 12.83 -9.16
CA THR A 369 -1.89 13.18 -8.24
C THR A 369 -2.17 12.64 -6.84
N GLY A 370 -1.13 12.32 -6.07
CA GLY A 370 -1.25 11.66 -4.77
C GLY A 370 -1.47 10.14 -4.83
N GLN A 371 -1.74 9.57 -6.02
CA GLN A 371 -1.65 8.14 -6.26
C GLN A 371 -0.18 7.71 -6.44
N ALA A 372 0.09 6.41 -6.41
CA ALA A 372 1.41 5.86 -6.71
C ALA A 372 1.50 5.36 -8.16
N ALA A 373 2.69 5.44 -8.74
CA ALA A 373 3.07 4.60 -9.87
C ALA A 373 4.07 3.55 -9.36
N VAL A 374 3.66 2.29 -9.41
CA VAL A 374 4.49 1.15 -9.00
C VAL A 374 5.06 0.47 -10.24
N LEU A 375 6.37 0.26 -10.22
CA LEU A 375 7.12 -0.20 -11.37
C LEU A 375 7.53 -1.65 -11.19
N TYR A 376 7.33 -2.44 -12.25
CA TYR A 376 7.66 -3.86 -12.29
C TYR A 376 8.63 -4.13 -13.44
N ASP A 377 9.39 -5.20 -13.31
CA ASP A 377 10.32 -5.65 -14.35
C ASP A 377 9.54 -6.17 -15.59
N VAL A 378 10.06 -5.91 -16.78
CA VAL A 378 9.42 -6.35 -18.04
C VAL A 378 9.70 -7.81 -18.36
N THR A 379 10.78 -8.38 -17.84
CA THR A 379 11.19 -9.78 -18.07
C THR A 379 10.56 -10.70 -17.06
N ASP A 380 10.38 -10.23 -15.84
CA ASP A 380 9.65 -10.91 -14.77
C ASP A 380 8.67 -9.91 -14.12
N SER A 381 7.43 -9.94 -14.57
CA SER A 381 6.39 -9.00 -14.15
C SER A 381 5.99 -9.12 -12.67
N ASP A 382 6.49 -10.13 -11.96
CA ASP A 382 6.25 -10.27 -10.53
C ASP A 382 7.24 -9.46 -9.69
N VAL A 383 8.43 -9.14 -10.23
CA VAL A 383 9.46 -8.36 -9.55
C VAL A 383 9.05 -6.89 -9.47
N VAL A 384 8.96 -6.35 -8.25
CA VAL A 384 8.75 -4.92 -7.99
C VAL A 384 10.10 -4.22 -8.03
N LEU A 385 10.27 -3.30 -8.96
CA LEU A 385 11.48 -2.47 -9.06
C LEU A 385 11.48 -1.32 -8.04
N GLY A 386 10.27 -0.80 -7.76
CA GLY A 386 10.06 0.36 -6.90
C GLY A 386 8.87 1.17 -7.36
N GLY A 387 8.95 2.48 -7.17
CA GLY A 387 7.90 3.40 -7.61
C GLY A 387 8.03 4.76 -6.95
N GLY A 388 6.99 5.58 -7.08
CA GLY A 388 6.94 6.91 -6.46
C GLY A 388 5.52 7.46 -6.46
N TRP A 389 5.34 8.59 -5.78
CA TRP A 389 4.07 9.29 -5.76
C TRP A 389 3.90 10.12 -7.03
N ILE A 390 2.74 10.08 -7.63
CA ILE A 390 2.42 10.84 -8.83
C ILE A 390 2.28 12.31 -8.44
N ASN A 391 3.22 13.14 -8.91
CA ASN A 391 3.25 14.58 -8.68
C ASN A 391 2.53 15.34 -9.79
N ALA A 392 2.75 14.93 -11.05
CA ALA A 392 2.08 15.50 -12.19
C ALA A 392 1.81 14.44 -13.26
N ALA A 393 0.67 14.59 -13.91
CA ALA A 393 0.27 13.84 -15.07
C ALA A 393 -0.33 14.83 -16.07
N PRO A 394 0.50 15.59 -16.79
CA PRO A 394 0.04 16.64 -17.69
C PRO A 394 -0.85 16.07 -18.77
N THR A 395 -2.07 16.57 -18.85
CA THR A 395 -3.06 16.16 -19.84
C THR A 395 -2.88 16.94 -21.15
N ILE A 396 -3.14 16.27 -22.26
CA ILE A 396 -3.05 16.88 -23.58
C ILE A 396 -4.15 17.96 -23.69
N GLY A 397 -3.76 19.23 -23.84
CA GLY A 397 -4.69 20.35 -24.13
C GLY A 397 -5.05 21.26 -22.95
N ILE A 398 -4.52 21.04 -21.76
CA ILE A 398 -4.64 22.00 -20.64
C ILE A 398 -3.30 22.75 -20.54
N LYS A 399 -3.28 24.03 -20.93
CA LYS A 399 -2.15 24.94 -20.75
C LYS A 399 -2.34 25.82 -19.52
#